data_601509d3cfaacd540d1cf6c225c868c7
#
_entry.id   601509d3cfaacd540d1cf6c225c868c7
#
_cell.length_a   1.000
_cell.length_b   1.000
_cell.length_c   1.000
_cell.angle_alpha   90.00
_cell.angle_beta   90.00
_cell.angle_gamma   90.00
#
_symmetry.space_group_name_H-M   'P 1'
#
loop_
_entity.id
_entity.type
_entity.pdbx_description
1 polymer ?
#
loop_
_entity_poly.entity_id
_entity_poly.type
_entity_poly.pdbx_seq_one_letter_code
_entity_poly.pdbx_strand_id
1 'polypeptide(L)'
;MRVLGIDFGDRNIGLALSDVLRMTSQPFGTYLFKNRPEEDALFFKDLVARQGIDEIVIGLPLRMDGSPGTRVDKTKVFARWLGAAVGLPVLFWDERLTTHQAHNVMQEQKVRTKDKRAVVNQISAAIILQGYLDSRRPDADLR
;
A
#
# COMPACT_ATOMS: atom_id res chain seq x y z
N MET A 1 -6.82 8.25 -13.90
CA MET A 1 -5.89 8.50 -12.79
C MET A 1 -5.58 7.22 -12.04
N ARG A 2 -4.49 7.19 -11.31
CA ARG A 2 -4.00 5.96 -10.67
C ARG A 2 -4.35 5.89 -9.20
N VAL A 3 -4.34 4.66 -8.67
CA VAL A 3 -4.44 4.40 -7.24
C VAL A 3 -3.04 4.08 -6.71
N LEU A 4 -2.72 4.64 -5.56
CA LEU A 4 -1.47 4.33 -4.84
C LEU A 4 -1.78 3.32 -3.75
N GLY A 5 -1.06 2.20 -3.77
CA GLY A 5 -1.12 1.21 -2.71
C GLY A 5 0.05 1.37 -1.75
N ILE A 6 -0.21 1.24 -0.47
CA ILE A 6 0.80 1.46 0.57
C ILE A 6 0.79 0.31 1.58
N ASP A 7 1.98 -0.21 1.86
CA ASP A 7 2.23 -1.08 3.00
C ASP A 7 3.07 -0.29 4.00
N PHE A 8 2.45 0.15 5.09
CA PHE A 8 3.08 1.03 6.05
C PHE A 8 3.91 0.25 7.07
N GLY A 9 5.21 0.54 7.13
CA GLY A 9 6.11 0.04 8.15
C GLY A 9 6.69 1.19 8.96
N ASP A 10 7.34 0.87 10.08
CA ASP A 10 7.91 1.90 10.95
C ASP A 10 9.00 2.72 10.27
N ARG A 11 9.79 2.10 9.41
CA ARG A 11 10.88 2.75 8.69
C ARG A 11 10.70 2.71 7.18
N ASN A 12 10.16 1.61 6.66
CA ASN A 12 10.03 1.39 5.23
C ASN A 12 8.57 1.40 4.85
N ILE A 13 8.22 2.22 3.89
CA ILE A 13 6.88 2.28 3.35
C ILE A 13 6.93 1.70 1.94
N GLY A 14 6.29 0.55 1.75
CA GLY A 14 6.18 -0.07 0.44
C GLY A 14 5.13 0.64 -0.40
N LEU A 15 5.46 0.87 -1.67
CA LEU A 15 4.61 1.61 -2.60
C LEU A 15 4.32 0.78 -3.84
N ALA A 16 3.09 0.85 -4.30
CA ALA A 16 2.65 0.24 -5.55
C ALA A 16 1.72 1.19 -6.28
N LEU A 17 1.69 1.09 -7.60
CA LEU A 17 0.83 1.92 -8.42
C LEU A 17 -0.05 1.07 -9.32
N SER A 18 -1.29 1.52 -9.51
CA SER A 18 -2.15 0.93 -10.51
C SER A 18 -1.82 1.52 -11.89
N ASP A 19 -2.29 0.85 -12.94
CA ASP A 19 -2.34 1.45 -14.26
C ASP A 19 -3.48 2.50 -14.28
N VAL A 20 -3.56 3.24 -15.37
CA VAL A 20 -4.57 4.29 -15.53
C VAL A 20 -5.98 3.70 -15.54
N LEU A 21 -6.13 2.49 -16.05
CA LEU A 21 -7.42 1.80 -16.11
C LEU A 21 -7.80 1.14 -14.79
N ARG A 22 -6.91 1.16 -13.80
CA ARG A 22 -7.15 0.58 -12.46
C ARG A 22 -7.44 -0.92 -12.49
N MET A 23 -6.78 -1.63 -13.41
CA MET A 23 -6.95 -3.07 -13.57
C MET A 23 -5.83 -3.87 -12.91
N THR A 24 -4.61 -3.35 -12.94
CA THR A 24 -3.43 -4.06 -12.45
C THR A 24 -2.62 -3.17 -11.53
N SER A 25 -1.89 -3.81 -10.60
CA SER A 25 -0.96 -3.10 -9.74
C SER A 25 0.47 -3.57 -10.01
N GLN A 26 1.42 -2.65 -9.81
CA GLN A 26 2.84 -2.92 -9.97
C GLN A 26 3.60 -2.40 -8.76
N PRO A 27 4.59 -3.15 -8.26
CA PRO A 27 5.47 -2.57 -7.24
C PRO A 27 6.13 -1.31 -7.80
N PHE A 28 6.18 -0.27 -7.01
CA PHE A 28 6.73 1.01 -7.46
C PHE A 28 8.06 1.33 -6.78
N GLY A 29 8.11 1.20 -5.47
CA GLY A 29 9.32 1.51 -4.74
C GLY A 29 9.11 1.39 -3.24
N THR A 30 10.15 1.72 -2.50
CA THR A 30 10.11 1.77 -1.04
C THR A 30 10.60 3.14 -0.62
N TYR A 31 9.79 3.82 0.19
CA TYR A 31 10.16 5.11 0.75
C TYR A 31 10.67 4.92 2.18
N LEU A 32 11.84 5.45 2.46
CA LEU A 32 12.37 5.45 3.82
C LEU A 32 11.68 6.55 4.61
N PHE A 33 10.76 6.16 5.48
CA PHE A 33 9.98 7.09 6.27
C PHE A 33 10.88 7.78 7.31
N LYS A 34 10.95 9.10 7.23
CA LYS A 34 11.86 9.89 8.07
C LYS A 34 11.23 10.35 9.36
N ASN A 35 9.91 10.25 9.46
CA ASN A 35 9.14 10.79 10.57
C ASN A 35 9.40 12.28 10.76
N ARG A 36 9.60 12.96 9.64
CA ARG A 36 9.74 14.43 9.56
C ARG A 36 8.60 14.92 8.67
N PRO A 37 7.52 15.46 9.27
CA PRO A 37 6.28 15.73 8.53
C PRO A 37 6.48 16.55 7.27
N GLU A 38 7.35 17.55 7.30
CA GLU A 38 7.56 18.42 6.14
C GLU A 38 8.22 17.66 4.97
N GLU A 39 9.27 16.88 5.26
CA GLU A 39 9.97 16.12 4.24
C GLU A 39 9.11 14.98 3.69
N ASP A 40 8.43 14.28 4.58
CA ASP A 40 7.57 13.16 4.17
C ASP A 40 6.38 13.69 3.35
N ALA A 41 5.81 14.83 3.73
CA ALA A 41 4.72 15.43 2.96
C ALA A 41 5.17 15.84 1.56
N LEU A 42 6.36 16.41 1.43
CA LEU A 42 6.89 16.78 0.12
C LEU A 42 7.04 15.56 -0.79
N PHE A 43 7.54 14.46 -0.25
CA PHE A 43 7.69 13.23 -1.03
C PHE A 43 6.34 12.76 -1.58
N PHE A 44 5.32 12.67 -0.72
CA PHE A 44 4.02 12.16 -1.15
C PHE A 44 3.27 13.13 -2.06
N LYS A 45 3.38 14.43 -1.80
CA LYS A 45 2.78 15.43 -2.69
C LYS A 45 3.39 15.36 -4.09
N ASP A 46 4.70 15.22 -4.17
CA ASP A 46 5.40 15.10 -5.44
C ASP A 46 5.01 13.81 -6.16
N LEU A 47 4.93 12.70 -5.43
CA LEU A 47 4.53 11.41 -5.99
C LEU A 47 3.12 11.49 -6.57
N VAL A 48 2.19 12.06 -5.82
CA VAL A 48 0.79 12.22 -6.26
C VAL A 48 0.73 13.03 -7.54
N ALA A 49 1.45 14.14 -7.60
CA ALA A 49 1.44 15.02 -8.77
C ALA A 49 2.07 14.34 -9.99
N ARG A 50 3.24 13.71 -9.82
CA ARG A 50 3.98 13.11 -10.94
C ARG A 50 3.28 11.89 -11.52
N GLN A 51 2.66 11.08 -10.67
CA GLN A 51 2.06 9.83 -11.11
C GLN A 51 0.56 9.93 -11.40
N GLY A 52 -0.04 11.07 -11.17
CA GLY A 52 -1.47 11.25 -11.42
C GLY A 52 -2.32 10.39 -10.51
N ILE A 53 -2.07 10.45 -9.21
CA ILE A 53 -2.77 9.66 -8.20
C ILE A 53 -3.98 10.45 -7.69
N ASP A 54 -5.14 9.81 -7.62
CA ASP A 54 -6.34 10.43 -7.05
C ASP A 54 -6.96 9.64 -5.90
N GLU A 55 -6.39 8.49 -5.57
CA GLU A 55 -6.89 7.64 -4.49
C GLU A 55 -5.74 6.86 -3.87
N ILE A 56 -5.81 6.63 -2.56
CA ILE A 56 -4.78 5.90 -1.82
C ILE A 56 -5.43 4.77 -1.05
N VAL A 57 -4.80 3.59 -1.10
CA VAL A 57 -5.23 2.40 -0.35
C VAL A 57 -4.08 1.97 0.54
N ILE A 58 -4.34 1.81 1.83
CA ILE A 58 -3.34 1.36 2.81
C ILE A 58 -3.79 0.04 3.40
N GLY A 59 -2.88 -0.93 3.45
CA GLY A 59 -3.14 -2.21 4.09
C GLY A 59 -3.31 -2.03 5.59
N LEU A 60 -4.36 -2.64 6.15
CA LEU A 60 -4.62 -2.57 7.58
C LEU A 60 -4.23 -3.92 8.21
N PRO A 61 -3.19 -3.96 9.07
CA PRO A 61 -2.65 -5.21 9.60
C PRO A 61 -3.44 -5.71 10.81
N LEU A 62 -4.68 -6.13 10.57
CA LEU A 62 -5.51 -6.71 11.61
C LEU A 62 -4.97 -8.07 12.02
N ARG A 63 -5.22 -8.45 13.28
CA ARG A 63 -4.89 -9.80 13.75
C ARG A 63 -5.81 -10.82 13.10
N MET A 64 -5.42 -12.08 13.13
CA MET A 64 -6.20 -13.16 12.48
C MET A 64 -7.63 -13.25 12.99
N ASP A 65 -7.87 -12.86 14.24
CA ASP A 65 -9.23 -12.84 14.82
C ASP A 65 -10.02 -11.57 14.48
N GLY A 66 -9.41 -10.66 13.71
CA GLY A 66 -10.04 -9.40 13.33
C GLY A 66 -9.85 -8.27 14.32
N SER A 67 -9.22 -8.53 15.47
CA SER A 67 -9.01 -7.48 16.47
C SER A 67 -7.87 -6.55 16.05
N PRO A 68 -7.92 -5.26 16.44
CA PRO A 68 -6.84 -4.33 16.15
C PRO A 68 -5.65 -4.57 17.08
N GLY A 69 -4.44 -4.39 16.55
CA GLY A 69 -3.21 -4.38 17.33
C GLY A 69 -2.59 -2.99 17.31
N THR A 70 -1.42 -2.87 17.94
CA THR A 70 -0.70 -1.59 17.99
C THR A 70 -0.33 -1.06 16.60
N ARG A 71 -0.04 -1.95 15.66
CA ARG A 71 0.29 -1.55 14.28
C ARG A 71 -0.89 -0.91 13.57
N VAL A 72 -2.12 -1.34 13.89
CA VAL A 72 -3.33 -0.74 13.32
C VAL A 72 -3.43 0.73 13.72
N ASP A 73 -3.17 1.03 15.00
CA ASP A 73 -3.23 2.41 15.47
C ASP A 73 -2.22 3.30 14.77
N LYS A 74 -0.98 2.82 14.62
CA LYS A 74 0.07 3.56 13.92
C LYS A 74 -0.29 3.78 12.46
N THR A 75 -0.85 2.76 11.82
CA THR A 75 -1.27 2.84 10.43
C THR A 75 -2.38 3.87 10.25
N LYS A 76 -3.35 3.89 11.16
CA LYS A 76 -4.45 4.86 11.10
C LYS A 76 -3.97 6.29 11.31
N VAL A 77 -3.01 6.49 12.23
CA VAL A 77 -2.42 7.81 12.44
C VAL A 77 -1.71 8.28 11.17
N PHE A 78 -0.92 7.41 10.57
CA PHE A 78 -0.23 7.71 9.32
C PHE A 78 -1.24 8.04 8.21
N ALA A 79 -2.28 7.24 8.06
CA ALA A 79 -3.29 7.43 7.02
C ALA A 79 -4.00 8.78 7.16
N ARG A 80 -4.36 9.16 8.37
CA ARG A 80 -5.01 10.44 8.63
C ARG A 80 -4.09 11.58 8.26
N TRP A 81 -2.84 11.50 8.67
CA TRP A 81 -1.84 12.51 8.34
C TRP A 81 -1.65 12.61 6.82
N LEU A 82 -1.51 11.48 6.15
CA LEU A 82 -1.29 11.45 4.70
C LEU A 82 -2.45 12.05 3.94
N GLY A 83 -3.67 11.65 4.27
CA GLY A 83 -4.88 12.18 3.63
C GLY A 83 -4.96 13.70 3.73
N ALA A 84 -4.64 14.24 4.90
CA ALA A 84 -4.61 15.69 5.09
C ALA A 84 -3.49 16.35 4.29
N ALA A 85 -2.32 15.71 4.23
CA ALA A 85 -1.16 16.28 3.54
C ALA A 85 -1.37 16.38 2.03
N VAL A 86 -1.96 15.35 1.41
CA VAL A 86 -2.13 15.31 -0.05
C VAL A 86 -3.53 15.67 -0.52
N GLY A 87 -4.50 15.75 0.39
CA GLY A 87 -5.88 16.13 0.05
C GLY A 87 -6.61 15.07 -0.76
N LEU A 88 -6.33 13.79 -0.52
CA LEU A 88 -6.94 12.69 -1.23
C LEU A 88 -7.63 11.72 -0.27
N PRO A 89 -8.65 10.98 -0.74
CA PRO A 89 -9.23 9.94 0.08
C PRO A 89 -8.22 8.82 0.32
N VAL A 90 -8.19 8.33 1.56
CA VAL A 90 -7.35 7.21 1.97
C VAL A 90 -8.28 6.11 2.47
N LEU A 91 -8.20 4.95 1.83
CA LEU A 91 -9.01 3.80 2.15
C LEU A 91 -8.15 2.71 2.78
N PHE A 92 -8.77 1.84 3.57
CA PHE A 92 -8.06 0.71 4.17
C PHE A 92 -8.45 -0.59 3.49
N TRP A 93 -7.48 -1.48 3.39
CA TRP A 93 -7.69 -2.84 2.90
C TRP A 93 -7.23 -3.83 3.96
N ASP A 94 -8.06 -4.79 4.30
CA ASP A 94 -7.74 -5.81 5.30
C ASP A 94 -6.67 -6.75 4.74
N GLU A 95 -5.45 -6.68 5.30
CA GLU A 95 -4.31 -7.48 4.84
C GLU A 95 -4.54 -8.98 5.00
N ARG A 96 -5.44 -9.41 5.86
CA ARG A 96 -5.76 -10.84 6.03
C ARG A 96 -6.26 -11.46 4.73
N LEU A 97 -6.89 -10.66 3.87
CA LEU A 97 -7.45 -11.11 2.60
C LEU A 97 -6.38 -11.43 1.57
N THR A 98 -5.15 -10.98 1.77
CA THR A 98 -4.06 -11.11 0.79
C THR A 98 -2.84 -11.86 1.32
N THR A 99 -2.82 -12.26 2.58
CA THR A 99 -1.65 -12.86 3.22
C THR A 99 -1.11 -14.07 2.46
N HIS A 100 -2.01 -14.95 2.02
CA HIS A 100 -1.62 -16.15 1.31
C HIS A 100 -0.94 -15.85 -0.03
N GLN A 101 -1.48 -14.90 -0.78
CA GLN A 101 -0.92 -14.47 -2.05
C GLN A 101 0.43 -13.80 -1.86
N ALA A 102 0.58 -12.99 -0.83
CA ALA A 102 1.84 -12.32 -0.53
C ALA A 102 2.94 -13.34 -0.29
N HIS A 103 2.64 -14.39 0.46
CA HIS A 103 3.59 -15.45 0.76
C HIS A 103 4.07 -16.15 -0.51
N ASN A 104 3.15 -16.50 -1.39
CA ASN A 104 3.47 -17.16 -2.65
C ASN A 104 4.33 -16.29 -3.56
N VAL A 105 3.99 -15.01 -3.67
CA VAL A 105 4.75 -14.08 -4.51
C VAL A 105 6.18 -13.92 -4.01
N MET A 106 6.37 -13.86 -2.69
CA MET A 106 7.71 -13.76 -2.11
C MET A 106 8.56 -14.98 -2.41
N GLN A 107 7.97 -16.17 -2.37
CA GLN A 107 8.67 -17.41 -2.70
C GLN A 107 9.09 -17.45 -4.17
N GLU A 108 8.23 -16.99 -5.06
CA GLU A 108 8.50 -16.96 -6.49
C GLU A 108 9.63 -16.01 -6.86
N GLN A 109 9.71 -14.87 -6.17
CA GLN A 109 10.68 -13.84 -6.50
C GLN A 109 12.13 -14.20 -6.13
N LYS A 110 12.34 -15.11 -5.20
CA LYS A 110 13.69 -15.55 -4.74
C LYS A 110 14.62 -14.36 -4.47
N VAL A 111 14.17 -13.42 -3.69
CA VAL A 111 14.86 -12.16 -3.45
C VAL A 111 16.11 -12.36 -2.62
N ARG A 112 17.20 -11.69 -2.99
CA ARG A 112 18.45 -11.70 -2.21
C ARG A 112 18.22 -11.08 -0.84
N THR A 113 18.87 -11.65 0.18
CA THR A 113 18.71 -11.22 1.59
C THR A 113 18.96 -9.73 1.77
N LYS A 114 19.88 -9.17 0.99
CA LYS A 114 20.32 -7.78 1.10
C LYS A 114 19.21 -6.78 0.81
N ASP A 115 18.38 -7.06 -0.20
CA ASP A 115 17.32 -6.17 -0.65
C ASP A 115 15.93 -6.68 -0.25
N LYS A 116 15.89 -7.74 0.52
CA LYS A 116 14.66 -8.49 0.81
C LYS A 116 13.57 -7.62 1.43
N ARG A 117 13.91 -6.78 2.40
CA ARG A 117 12.91 -5.96 3.10
C ARG A 117 12.28 -4.93 2.18
N ALA A 118 13.10 -4.23 1.38
CA ALA A 118 12.61 -3.22 0.46
C ALA A 118 11.68 -3.83 -0.58
N VAL A 119 12.10 -4.97 -1.16
CA VAL A 119 11.31 -5.65 -2.20
C VAL A 119 10.04 -6.26 -1.61
N VAL A 120 10.13 -6.85 -0.41
CA VAL A 120 8.96 -7.42 0.27
C VAL A 120 7.89 -6.36 0.51
N ASN A 121 8.30 -5.18 0.97
CA ASN A 121 7.35 -4.10 1.23
C ASN A 121 6.64 -3.64 -0.05
N GLN A 122 7.38 -3.55 -1.16
CA GLN A 122 6.80 -3.20 -2.46
C GLN A 122 5.81 -4.26 -2.95
N ILE A 123 6.18 -5.52 -2.81
CA ILE A 123 5.34 -6.64 -3.23
C ILE A 123 4.07 -6.68 -2.37
N SER A 124 4.21 -6.48 -1.06
CA SER A 124 3.07 -6.42 -0.16
C SER A 124 2.12 -5.29 -0.56
N ALA A 125 2.67 -4.11 -0.86
CA ALA A 125 1.86 -2.99 -1.32
C ALA A 125 1.13 -3.32 -2.62
N ALA A 126 1.80 -3.99 -3.56
CA ALA A 126 1.19 -4.38 -4.84
C ALA A 126 0.04 -5.38 -4.64
N ILE A 127 0.20 -6.32 -3.71
CA ILE A 127 -0.82 -7.31 -3.41
C ILE A 127 -2.03 -6.66 -2.72
N ILE A 128 -1.79 -5.76 -1.78
CA ILE A 128 -2.84 -4.97 -1.14
C ILE A 128 -3.64 -4.22 -2.20
N LEU A 129 -2.93 -3.52 -3.07
CA LEU A 129 -3.57 -2.74 -4.13
C LEU A 129 -4.34 -3.61 -5.10
N GLN A 130 -3.76 -4.75 -5.53
CA GLN A 130 -4.45 -5.64 -6.46
C GLN A 130 -5.74 -6.19 -5.86
N GLY A 131 -5.71 -6.57 -4.59
CA GLY A 131 -6.92 -7.04 -3.89
C GLY A 131 -8.01 -5.98 -3.91
N TYR A 132 -7.65 -4.75 -3.63
CA TYR A 132 -8.58 -3.63 -3.67
C TYR A 132 -9.15 -3.41 -5.09
N LEU A 133 -8.27 -3.39 -6.10
CA LEU A 133 -8.70 -3.18 -7.49
C LEU A 133 -9.65 -4.29 -7.94
N ASP A 134 -9.34 -5.53 -7.60
CA ASP A 134 -10.19 -6.67 -7.96
C ASP A 134 -11.57 -6.56 -7.32
N SER A 135 -11.65 -6.06 -6.09
CA SER A 135 -12.92 -5.89 -5.40
C SER A 135 -13.79 -4.81 -6.04
N ARG A 136 -13.20 -3.92 -6.82
CA ARG A 136 -13.89 -2.80 -7.46
C ARG A 136 -14.27 -3.08 -8.92
N ARG A 137 -13.90 -4.23 -9.47
CA ARG A 137 -14.25 -4.56 -10.85
C ARG A 137 -15.75 -4.77 -10.98
N PRO A 138 -16.38 -4.30 -12.08
CA PRO A 138 -17.81 -4.49 -12.29
C PRO A 138 -18.25 -5.96 -12.33
N ASP A 139 -17.37 -6.86 -12.78
CA ASP A 139 -17.65 -8.29 -12.87
C ASP A 139 -17.41 -9.05 -11.58
N ALA A 140 -16.93 -8.39 -10.53
CA ALA A 140 -16.65 -9.03 -9.25
C ALA A 140 -17.92 -9.62 -8.62
N ASP A 141 -19.06 -8.96 -8.84
CA ASP A 141 -20.35 -9.39 -8.30
C ASP A 141 -20.95 -10.58 -9.04
N LEU A 142 -20.38 -10.95 -10.18
CA LEU A 142 -20.88 -12.05 -11.00
C LEU A 142 -20.24 -13.40 -10.67
N ARG A 143 -19.32 -13.42 -9.71
CA ARG A 143 -18.55 -14.62 -9.34
C ARG A 143 -19.18 -15.39 -8.20
#